data_39852717164aa343c8f7b7f6f39e5ee0
#
_entry.id   39852717164aa343c8f7b7f6f39e5ee0
#
_cell.length_a   1.000
_cell.length_b   1.000
_cell.length_c   1.000
_cell.angle_alpha   90.00
_cell.angle_beta   90.00
_cell.angle_gamma   90.00
#
_symmetry.space_group_name_H-M   'P 1'
#
loop_
_entity.id
_entity.type
_entity.pdbx_description
1 polymer ?
#
loop_
_entity_poly.entity_id
_entity_poly.type
_entity_poly.pdbx_seq_one_letter_code
_entity_poly.pdbx_strand_id
1 'polypeptide(L)'
;MPFRFRACALVLATLLSAGCASAANYDSVDFFRAVDVDNADAVARMLAAGLDPNQLDPRGQPALIVALQTESVKVAKVLMDAKGVQIDIRNHAGETPLMLAALKAEVDAAGALVAHGAAVQKDGWSPLHYAATGGSAAIVKLLLAKGALLEARSPNGTTPLMMAARYGNEEAVDALLAAGADRTLKNDLGMDASAFAGSAGRERLAARLKPAVASK
;
A
#
# COMPACT_ATOMS: atom_id res chain seq x y z
N MET A 1 -3.93 84.92 9.50
CA MET A 1 -3.26 83.68 9.07
C MET A 1 -3.64 82.61 10.05
N PRO A 2 -4.50 81.61 9.69
CA PRO A 2 -4.87 80.53 10.66
C PRO A 2 -4.01 79.33 10.51
N PHE A 3 -3.54 78.89 11.65
CA PHE A 3 -2.83 77.57 11.84
C PHE A 3 -3.82 76.41 11.70
N ARG A 4 -3.52 75.50 10.79
CA ARG A 4 -4.26 74.23 10.61
C ARG A 4 -3.59 73.13 11.45
N PHE A 5 -4.30 72.70 12.51
CA PHE A 5 -4.00 71.47 13.25
C PHE A 5 -4.36 70.26 12.38
N ARG A 6 -3.35 69.46 12.05
CA ARG A 6 -3.55 68.11 11.48
C ARG A 6 -3.66 67.11 12.64
N ALA A 7 -4.86 66.57 12.82
CA ALA A 7 -5.10 65.45 13.71
C ALA A 7 -4.41 64.20 13.18
N CYS A 8 -3.47 63.67 13.96
CA CYS A 8 -2.87 62.39 13.73
C CYS A 8 -3.82 61.32 14.28
N ALA A 9 -4.50 60.58 13.42
CA ALA A 9 -5.27 59.40 13.80
C ALA A 9 -4.31 58.25 14.13
N LEU A 10 -4.21 57.89 15.41
CA LEU A 10 -3.55 56.66 15.88
C LEU A 10 -4.44 55.48 15.46
N VAL A 11 -4.03 54.74 14.44
CA VAL A 11 -4.59 53.42 14.14
C VAL A 11 -3.98 52.43 15.12
N LEU A 12 -4.75 52.02 16.11
CA LEU A 12 -4.42 50.92 17.01
C LEU A 12 -4.54 49.62 16.20
N ALA A 13 -3.42 49.10 15.69
CA ALA A 13 -3.35 47.79 15.15
C ALA A 13 -3.38 46.77 16.32
N THR A 14 -4.56 46.23 16.59
CA THR A 14 -4.71 45.05 17.45
C THR A 14 -4.07 43.88 16.71
N LEU A 15 -2.82 43.56 17.07
CA LEU A 15 -2.20 42.29 16.77
C LEU A 15 -3.01 41.21 17.49
N LEU A 16 -3.89 40.52 16.75
CA LEU A 16 -4.34 39.19 17.16
C LEU A 16 -3.11 38.30 17.21
N SER A 17 -2.59 38.13 18.42
CA SER A 17 -1.69 37.02 18.71
C SER A 17 -2.51 35.73 18.57
N ALA A 18 -2.52 35.15 17.34
CA ALA A 18 -2.86 33.75 17.21
C ALA A 18 -1.91 32.99 18.12
N GLY A 19 -2.46 32.49 19.23
CA GLY A 19 -1.71 31.66 20.15
C GLY A 19 -1.07 30.54 19.37
N CYS A 20 0.26 30.56 19.25
CA CYS A 20 1.01 29.35 19.00
C CYS A 20 0.65 28.40 20.13
N ALA A 21 -0.31 27.51 19.87
CA ALA A 21 -0.41 26.29 20.66
C ALA A 21 1.00 25.69 20.65
N SER A 22 1.63 25.66 21.83
CA SER A 22 2.90 24.99 22.02
C SER A 22 2.78 23.63 21.35
N ALA A 23 3.53 23.41 20.27
CA ALA A 23 3.60 22.09 19.65
C ALA A 23 4.00 21.14 20.76
N ALA A 24 3.05 20.31 21.19
CA ALA A 24 3.36 19.24 22.12
C ALA A 24 4.52 18.48 21.50
N ASN A 25 5.61 18.36 22.22
CA ASN A 25 6.84 17.76 21.68
C ASN A 25 6.64 16.25 21.66
N TYR A 26 5.81 15.77 20.71
CA TYR A 26 5.61 14.35 20.49
C TYR A 26 6.88 13.79 19.85
N ASP A 27 7.46 12.76 20.48
CA ASP A 27 8.58 12.06 19.91
C ASP A 27 8.10 10.89 19.02
N SER A 28 9.02 10.36 18.20
CA SER A 28 8.73 9.23 17.33
C SER A 28 8.38 7.96 18.12
N VAL A 29 8.87 7.81 19.35
CA VAL A 29 8.61 6.65 20.21
C VAL A 29 7.15 6.61 20.63
N ASP A 30 6.61 7.75 21.09
CA ASP A 30 5.20 7.86 21.49
C ASP A 30 4.27 7.67 20.28
N PHE A 31 4.68 8.18 19.12
CA PHE A 31 3.95 8.01 17.88
C PHE A 31 3.85 6.53 17.48
N PHE A 32 4.98 5.81 17.41
CA PHE A 32 4.97 4.39 17.04
C PHE A 32 4.32 3.51 18.10
N ARG A 33 4.41 3.87 19.40
CA ARG A 33 3.64 3.18 20.43
C ARG A 33 2.13 3.33 20.20
N ALA A 34 1.66 4.52 19.80
CA ALA A 34 0.26 4.73 19.45
C ALA A 34 -0.15 3.97 18.20
N VAL A 35 0.75 3.84 17.21
CA VAL A 35 0.53 3.02 16.01
C VAL A 35 0.38 1.54 16.40
N ASP A 36 1.28 1.00 17.20
CA ASP A 36 1.31 -0.43 17.57
C ASP A 36 0.06 -0.87 18.35
N VAL A 37 -0.57 0.03 19.11
CA VAL A 37 -1.78 -0.29 19.90
C VAL A 37 -3.08 0.19 19.24
N ASP A 38 -3.04 0.53 17.96
CA ASP A 38 -4.18 1.04 17.15
C ASP A 38 -4.90 2.25 17.79
N ASN A 39 -4.14 3.15 18.45
CA ASN A 39 -4.69 4.36 19.09
C ASN A 39 -4.83 5.50 18.08
N ALA A 40 -5.90 5.43 17.27
CA ALA A 40 -6.19 6.40 16.22
C ALA A 40 -6.33 7.85 16.74
N ASP A 41 -6.93 8.03 17.92
CA ASP A 41 -7.12 9.36 18.51
C ASP A 41 -5.79 10.01 18.89
N ALA A 42 -4.85 9.22 19.43
CA ALA A 42 -3.52 9.73 19.77
C ALA A 42 -2.77 10.12 18.48
N VAL A 43 -2.76 9.24 17.46
CA VAL A 43 -2.13 9.52 16.18
C VAL A 43 -2.74 10.77 15.52
N ALA A 44 -4.07 10.89 15.50
CA ALA A 44 -4.75 12.05 14.91
C ALA A 44 -4.36 13.37 15.61
N ARG A 45 -4.25 13.37 16.96
CA ARG A 45 -3.78 14.56 17.71
C ARG A 45 -2.33 14.90 17.37
N MET A 46 -1.45 13.91 17.25
CA MET A 46 -0.04 14.13 16.90
C MET A 46 0.11 14.71 15.50
N LEU A 47 -0.63 14.19 14.54
CA LEU A 47 -0.66 14.70 13.16
C LEU A 47 -1.23 16.14 13.10
N ALA A 48 -2.30 16.41 13.86
CA ALA A 48 -2.87 17.75 13.98
C ALA A 48 -1.91 18.76 14.62
N ALA A 49 -1.01 18.30 15.50
CA ALA A 49 0.07 19.10 16.10
C ALA A 49 1.26 19.30 15.14
N GLY A 50 1.21 18.75 13.93
CA GLY A 50 2.22 18.95 12.89
C GLY A 50 3.27 17.83 12.77
N LEU A 51 3.03 16.67 13.43
CA LEU A 51 3.90 15.52 13.22
C LEU A 51 3.78 15.01 11.76
N ASP A 52 4.91 14.64 11.15
CA ASP A 52 4.93 14.10 9.80
C ASP A 52 4.28 12.69 9.78
N PRO A 53 3.24 12.43 8.94
CA PRO A 53 2.64 11.11 8.80
C PRO A 53 3.59 10.05 8.20
N ASN A 54 4.68 10.49 7.58
CA ASN A 54 5.66 9.61 6.92
C ASN A 54 6.83 9.22 7.83
N GLN A 55 6.69 9.39 9.15
CA GLN A 55 7.70 8.99 10.13
C GLN A 55 8.17 7.55 9.91
N LEU A 56 9.46 7.34 10.16
CA LEU A 56 10.07 6.02 10.13
C LEU A 56 10.30 5.52 11.56
N ASP A 57 10.04 4.24 11.81
CA ASP A 57 10.39 3.58 13.06
C ASP A 57 11.94 3.40 13.18
N PRO A 58 12.47 2.96 14.32
CA PRO A 58 13.92 2.72 14.47
C PRO A 58 14.49 1.68 13.49
N ARG A 59 13.64 0.86 12.84
CA ARG A 59 14.02 -0.10 11.80
C ARG A 59 13.91 0.49 10.40
N GLY A 60 13.56 1.78 10.27
CA GLY A 60 13.34 2.45 9.00
C GLY A 60 12.04 2.07 8.30
N GLN A 61 11.05 1.54 9.04
CA GLN A 61 9.74 1.22 8.47
C GLN A 61 8.81 2.43 8.54
N PRO A 62 8.16 2.83 7.43
CA PRO A 62 7.17 3.89 7.45
C PRO A 62 5.96 3.56 8.31
N ALA A 63 5.40 4.56 9.01
CA ALA A 63 4.28 4.40 9.93
C ALA A 63 3.05 3.71 9.30
N LEU A 64 2.70 4.04 8.07
CA LEU A 64 1.59 3.39 7.35
C LEU A 64 1.87 1.90 7.10
N ILE A 65 3.12 1.55 6.79
CA ILE A 65 3.54 0.15 6.64
C ILE A 65 3.49 -0.59 7.98
N VAL A 66 3.98 0.04 9.06
CA VAL A 66 3.88 -0.53 10.42
C VAL A 66 2.43 -0.79 10.77
N ALA A 67 1.54 0.19 10.58
CA ALA A 67 0.11 0.04 10.89
C ALA A 67 -0.55 -1.14 10.14
N LEU A 68 -0.19 -1.35 8.86
CA LEU A 68 -0.68 -2.51 8.09
C LEU A 68 -0.05 -3.83 8.57
N GLN A 69 1.20 -3.83 9.00
CA GLN A 69 1.87 -5.03 9.53
C GLN A 69 1.30 -5.46 10.87
N THR A 70 0.96 -4.50 11.74
CA THR A 70 0.39 -4.74 13.09
C THR A 70 -1.14 -4.84 13.10
N GLU A 71 -1.79 -4.75 11.92
CA GLU A 71 -3.25 -4.76 11.79
C GLU A 71 -3.94 -3.61 12.54
N SER A 72 -3.24 -2.50 12.68
CA SER A 72 -3.74 -1.26 13.31
C SER A 72 -4.64 -0.50 12.33
N VAL A 73 -5.82 -1.07 12.08
CA VAL A 73 -6.75 -0.66 11.01
C VAL A 73 -7.22 0.78 11.15
N LYS A 74 -7.51 1.22 12.40
CA LYS A 74 -7.97 2.60 12.65
C LYS A 74 -6.86 3.60 12.41
N VAL A 75 -5.65 3.29 12.87
CA VAL A 75 -4.46 4.12 12.64
C VAL A 75 -4.11 4.16 11.16
N ALA A 76 -4.14 3.03 10.44
CA ALA A 76 -3.90 3.01 9.00
C ALA A 76 -4.85 3.96 8.26
N LYS A 77 -6.14 3.98 8.64
CA LYS A 77 -7.12 4.92 8.07
C LYS A 77 -6.76 6.37 8.37
N VAL A 78 -6.45 6.70 9.62
CA VAL A 78 -6.03 8.06 10.01
C VAL A 78 -4.80 8.51 9.25
N LEU A 79 -3.82 7.60 9.05
CA LEU A 79 -2.61 7.90 8.27
C LEU A 79 -2.92 8.10 6.78
N MET A 80 -3.80 7.29 6.18
CA MET A 80 -4.20 7.46 4.78
C MET A 80 -4.93 8.79 4.54
N ASP A 81 -5.72 9.26 5.51
CA ASP A 81 -6.43 10.54 5.45
C ASP A 81 -5.54 11.75 5.79
N ALA A 82 -4.31 11.53 6.27
CA ALA A 82 -3.43 12.59 6.75
C ALA A 82 -2.90 13.46 5.61
N LYS A 83 -2.90 14.79 5.83
CA LYS A 83 -2.30 15.73 4.87
C LYS A 83 -0.80 15.45 4.71
N GLY A 84 -0.36 15.27 3.47
CA GLY A 84 1.04 15.06 3.15
C GLY A 84 1.49 13.59 3.28
N VAL A 85 0.57 12.65 3.53
CA VAL A 85 0.89 11.22 3.50
C VAL A 85 1.40 10.81 2.12
N GLN A 86 2.48 10.04 2.10
CA GLN A 86 3.00 9.40 0.89
C GLN A 86 2.38 8.00 0.80
N ILE A 87 1.26 7.90 0.09
CA ILE A 87 0.48 6.66 0.00
C ILE A 87 1.27 5.48 -0.61
N ASP A 88 2.27 5.78 -1.44
CA ASP A 88 3.18 4.81 -2.08
C ASP A 88 4.57 4.78 -1.42
N ILE A 89 4.68 5.23 -0.16
CA ILE A 89 5.92 5.16 0.60
C ILE A 89 6.45 3.72 0.63
N ARG A 90 7.78 3.57 0.52
CA ARG A 90 8.39 2.24 0.42
C ARG A 90 9.23 1.92 1.65
N ASN A 91 9.20 0.66 2.06
CA ASN A 91 10.15 0.14 3.04
C ASN A 91 11.50 -0.21 2.36
N HIS A 92 12.47 -0.70 3.14
CA HIS A 92 13.78 -1.10 2.64
C HIS A 92 13.76 -2.21 1.58
N ALA A 93 12.71 -3.05 1.56
CA ALA A 93 12.50 -4.07 0.53
C ALA A 93 11.86 -3.49 -0.75
N GLY A 94 11.55 -2.20 -0.77
CA GLY A 94 10.86 -1.54 -1.88
C GLY A 94 9.37 -1.87 -1.96
N GLU A 95 8.79 -2.39 -0.89
CA GLU A 95 7.37 -2.73 -0.80
C GLU A 95 6.56 -1.49 -0.44
N THR A 96 5.39 -1.34 -1.09
CA THR A 96 4.42 -0.28 -0.80
C THR A 96 3.33 -0.76 0.17
N PRO A 97 2.58 0.15 0.82
CA PRO A 97 1.43 -0.22 1.64
C PRO A 97 0.44 -1.13 0.91
N LEU A 98 0.13 -0.84 -0.37
CA LEU A 98 -0.78 -1.66 -1.18
C LEU A 98 -0.24 -3.08 -1.41
N MET A 99 1.07 -3.25 -1.59
CA MET A 99 1.69 -4.58 -1.72
C MET A 99 1.51 -5.39 -0.44
N LEU A 100 1.69 -4.79 0.73
CA LEU A 100 1.52 -5.48 2.01
C LEU A 100 0.07 -5.83 2.31
N ALA A 101 -0.86 -4.91 2.11
CA ALA A 101 -2.29 -5.18 2.23
C ALA A 101 -2.72 -6.33 1.29
N ALA A 102 -2.18 -6.36 0.06
CA ALA A 102 -2.45 -7.42 -0.90
C ALA A 102 -1.88 -8.77 -0.46
N LEU A 103 -0.66 -8.82 0.09
CA LEU A 103 -0.03 -10.03 0.62
C LEU A 103 -0.81 -10.63 1.79
N LYS A 104 -1.32 -9.77 2.68
CA LYS A 104 -2.12 -10.18 3.84
C LYS A 104 -3.58 -10.47 3.50
N ALA A 105 -3.98 -10.30 2.24
CA ALA A 105 -5.35 -10.44 1.76
C ALA A 105 -6.36 -9.49 2.45
N GLU A 106 -5.88 -8.33 2.92
CA GLU A 106 -6.68 -7.30 3.59
C GLU A 106 -7.47 -6.47 2.55
N VAL A 107 -8.65 -6.97 2.17
CA VAL A 107 -9.46 -6.41 1.07
C VAL A 107 -9.86 -4.96 1.34
N ASP A 108 -10.29 -4.65 2.56
CA ASP A 108 -10.72 -3.30 2.93
C ASP A 108 -9.56 -2.31 2.91
N ALA A 109 -8.39 -2.70 3.44
CA ALA A 109 -7.19 -1.87 3.42
C ALA A 109 -6.69 -1.64 1.98
N ALA A 110 -6.65 -2.70 1.15
CA ALA A 110 -6.29 -2.58 -0.26
C ALA A 110 -7.27 -1.66 -1.03
N GLY A 111 -8.57 -1.80 -0.77
CA GLY A 111 -9.61 -0.94 -1.34
C GLY A 111 -9.44 0.53 -0.94
N ALA A 112 -9.18 0.79 0.34
CA ALA A 112 -8.93 2.13 0.86
C ALA A 112 -7.66 2.76 0.24
N LEU A 113 -6.55 2.02 0.20
CA LEU A 113 -5.30 2.49 -0.42
C LEU A 113 -5.50 2.86 -1.89
N VAL A 114 -6.21 2.02 -2.66
CA VAL A 114 -6.55 2.31 -4.06
C VAL A 114 -7.45 3.53 -4.19
N ALA A 115 -8.41 3.72 -3.28
CA ALA A 115 -9.27 4.90 -3.25
C ALA A 115 -8.48 6.20 -2.95
N HIS A 116 -7.41 6.10 -2.14
CA HIS A 116 -6.48 7.20 -1.86
C HIS A 116 -5.40 7.38 -2.95
N GLY A 117 -5.51 6.68 -4.06
CA GLY A 117 -4.64 6.88 -5.22
C GLY A 117 -3.35 6.05 -5.19
N ALA A 118 -3.26 5.00 -4.37
CA ALA A 118 -2.12 4.09 -4.39
C ALA A 118 -1.89 3.51 -5.79
N ALA A 119 -0.64 3.48 -6.22
CA ALA A 119 -0.25 2.97 -7.52
C ALA A 119 -0.47 1.45 -7.59
N VAL A 120 -1.36 1.02 -8.51
CA VAL A 120 -1.66 -0.40 -8.76
C VAL A 120 -0.59 -1.08 -9.61
N GLN A 121 0.37 -0.30 -10.13
CA GLN A 121 1.45 -0.77 -10.98
C GLN A 121 2.80 -0.32 -10.43
N LYS A 122 3.79 -1.19 -10.52
CA LYS A 122 5.17 -0.92 -10.15
C LYS A 122 6.08 -1.84 -10.97
N ASP A 123 7.21 -1.33 -11.42
CA ASP A 123 8.22 -2.14 -12.10
C ASP A 123 8.79 -3.22 -11.18
N GLY A 124 9.03 -4.38 -11.75
CA GLY A 124 9.46 -5.55 -11.01
C GLY A 124 8.30 -6.19 -10.23
N TRP A 125 8.48 -6.44 -8.94
CA TRP A 125 7.42 -6.95 -8.08
C TRP A 125 6.31 -5.93 -7.94
N SER A 126 5.12 -6.23 -8.48
CA SER A 126 3.95 -5.35 -8.49
C SER A 126 2.92 -5.76 -7.43
N PRO A 127 1.96 -4.89 -7.07
CA PRO A 127 0.86 -5.23 -6.18
C PRO A 127 0.10 -6.49 -6.61
N LEU A 128 -0.02 -6.75 -7.93
CA LEU A 128 -0.71 -7.95 -8.43
C LEU A 128 0.06 -9.25 -8.11
N HIS A 129 1.40 -9.23 -8.09
CA HIS A 129 2.19 -10.37 -7.62
C HIS A 129 1.92 -10.67 -6.14
N TYR A 130 1.81 -9.64 -5.31
CA TYR A 130 1.53 -9.76 -3.88
C TYR A 130 0.12 -10.26 -3.62
N ALA A 131 -0.89 -9.74 -4.36
CA ALA A 131 -2.27 -10.24 -4.29
C ALA A 131 -2.38 -11.71 -4.71
N ALA A 132 -1.63 -12.09 -5.74
CA ALA A 132 -1.56 -13.47 -6.22
C ALA A 132 -0.91 -14.40 -5.16
N THR A 133 0.14 -13.93 -4.49
CA THR A 133 0.82 -14.65 -3.40
C THR A 133 -0.07 -14.78 -2.16
N GLY A 134 -0.73 -13.70 -1.75
CA GLY A 134 -1.68 -13.67 -0.63
C GLY A 134 -2.97 -14.43 -0.89
N GLY A 135 -3.22 -14.81 -2.14
CA GLY A 135 -4.35 -15.66 -2.54
C GLY A 135 -5.70 -14.94 -2.61
N SER A 136 -5.75 -13.61 -2.51
CA SER A 136 -7.02 -12.88 -2.51
C SER A 136 -7.56 -12.64 -3.93
N ALA A 137 -8.52 -13.44 -4.36
CA ALA A 137 -9.23 -13.23 -5.62
C ALA A 137 -9.93 -11.85 -5.68
N ALA A 138 -10.40 -11.34 -4.54
CA ALA A 138 -11.03 -10.02 -4.47
C ALA A 138 -10.04 -8.91 -4.80
N ILE A 139 -8.82 -8.95 -4.21
CA ILE A 139 -7.78 -7.95 -4.47
C ILE A 139 -7.23 -8.11 -5.89
N VAL A 140 -7.05 -9.35 -6.39
CA VAL A 140 -6.68 -9.60 -7.80
C VAL A 140 -7.66 -8.90 -8.74
N LYS A 141 -8.98 -9.11 -8.55
CA LYS A 141 -10.01 -8.46 -9.37
C LYS A 141 -10.00 -6.94 -9.23
N LEU A 142 -9.86 -6.43 -8.01
CA LEU A 142 -9.76 -4.98 -7.76
C LEU A 142 -8.59 -4.36 -8.53
N LEU A 143 -7.39 -4.94 -8.42
CA LEU A 143 -6.19 -4.42 -9.08
C LEU A 143 -6.31 -4.46 -10.60
N LEU A 144 -6.82 -5.56 -11.17
CA LEU A 144 -7.06 -5.68 -12.61
C LEU A 144 -8.09 -4.67 -13.10
N ALA A 145 -9.20 -4.46 -12.37
CA ALA A 145 -10.22 -3.45 -12.68
C ALA A 145 -9.65 -2.02 -12.64
N LYS A 146 -8.56 -1.80 -11.91
CA LYS A 146 -7.85 -0.52 -11.83
C LYS A 146 -6.66 -0.41 -12.79
N GLY A 147 -6.51 -1.37 -13.70
CA GLY A 147 -5.50 -1.32 -14.76
C GLY A 147 -4.16 -1.94 -14.41
N ALA A 148 -4.07 -2.78 -13.38
CA ALA A 148 -2.86 -3.55 -13.12
C ALA A 148 -2.56 -4.47 -14.32
N LEU A 149 -1.27 -4.56 -14.71
CA LEU A 149 -0.84 -5.42 -15.82
C LEU A 149 -0.94 -6.88 -15.40
N LEU A 150 -1.81 -7.63 -16.09
CA LEU A 150 -2.06 -9.05 -15.83
C LEU A 150 -0.76 -9.88 -15.94
N GLU A 151 0.07 -9.58 -16.95
CA GLU A 151 1.33 -10.25 -17.20
C GLU A 151 2.54 -9.43 -16.72
N ALA A 152 2.38 -8.69 -15.61
CA ALA A 152 3.51 -7.98 -14.99
C ALA A 152 4.67 -8.97 -14.73
N ARG A 153 5.90 -8.51 -14.98
CA ARG A 153 7.10 -9.31 -14.81
C ARG A 153 7.94 -8.82 -13.64
N SER A 154 8.22 -9.72 -12.71
CA SER A 154 9.22 -9.47 -11.66
C SER A 154 10.64 -9.44 -12.25
N PRO A 155 11.69 -9.07 -11.48
CA PRO A 155 13.06 -9.01 -11.99
C PRO A 155 13.60 -10.31 -12.58
N ASN A 156 13.04 -11.46 -12.20
CA ASN A 156 13.38 -12.79 -12.75
C ASN A 156 12.32 -13.33 -13.73
N GLY A 157 11.48 -12.44 -14.27
CA GLY A 157 10.47 -12.79 -15.25
C GLY A 157 9.25 -13.55 -14.72
N THR A 158 9.11 -13.69 -13.38
CA THR A 158 7.96 -14.37 -12.76
C THR A 158 6.68 -13.54 -12.96
N THR A 159 5.56 -14.19 -13.30
CA THR A 159 4.25 -13.54 -13.45
C THR A 159 3.36 -13.70 -12.20
N PRO A 160 2.29 -12.89 -12.06
CA PRO A 160 1.32 -13.08 -10.97
C PRO A 160 0.70 -14.48 -10.95
N LEU A 161 0.41 -15.07 -12.11
CA LEU A 161 -0.12 -16.44 -12.18
C LEU A 161 0.85 -17.48 -11.61
N MET A 162 2.16 -17.33 -11.87
CA MET A 162 3.18 -18.21 -11.29
C MET A 162 3.23 -18.09 -9.76
N MET A 163 3.07 -16.86 -9.22
CA MET A 163 3.02 -16.62 -7.78
C MET A 163 1.77 -17.23 -7.14
N ALA A 164 0.59 -17.05 -7.75
CA ALA A 164 -0.64 -17.70 -7.32
C ALA A 164 -0.54 -19.21 -7.35
N ALA A 165 0.06 -19.78 -8.40
CA ALA A 165 0.25 -21.20 -8.57
C ALA A 165 1.11 -21.83 -7.47
N ARG A 166 2.11 -21.11 -6.97
CA ARG A 166 3.01 -21.61 -5.93
C ARG A 166 2.53 -21.35 -4.51
N TYR A 167 2.08 -20.12 -4.24
CA TYR A 167 1.84 -19.60 -2.88
C TYR A 167 0.38 -19.24 -2.62
N GLY A 168 -0.38 -18.87 -3.65
CA GLY A 168 -1.77 -18.44 -3.53
C GLY A 168 -2.74 -19.61 -3.35
N ASN A 169 -4.02 -19.28 -3.31
CA ASN A 169 -5.10 -20.26 -3.31
C ASN A 169 -5.67 -20.47 -4.73
N GLU A 170 -6.56 -21.45 -4.89
CA GLU A 170 -7.14 -21.75 -6.21
C GLU A 170 -8.04 -20.62 -6.72
N GLU A 171 -8.70 -19.88 -5.82
CA GLU A 171 -9.55 -18.74 -6.18
C GLU A 171 -8.77 -17.60 -6.83
N ALA A 172 -7.54 -17.32 -6.36
CA ALA A 172 -6.66 -16.34 -6.97
C ALA A 172 -6.15 -16.82 -8.35
N VAL A 173 -5.81 -18.10 -8.47
CA VAL A 173 -5.45 -18.71 -9.77
C VAL A 173 -6.61 -18.58 -10.74
N ASP A 174 -7.83 -18.92 -10.30
CA ASP A 174 -9.02 -18.87 -11.15
C ASP A 174 -9.36 -17.43 -11.55
N ALA A 175 -9.18 -16.46 -10.66
CA ALA A 175 -9.38 -15.06 -10.99
C ALA A 175 -8.41 -14.55 -12.07
N LEU A 176 -7.12 -14.96 -12.00
CA LEU A 176 -6.12 -14.60 -12.99
C LEU A 176 -6.40 -15.29 -14.34
N LEU A 177 -6.75 -16.58 -14.32
CA LEU A 177 -7.12 -17.32 -15.53
C LEU A 177 -8.39 -16.77 -16.20
N ALA A 178 -9.39 -16.40 -15.39
CA ALA A 178 -10.62 -15.78 -15.88
C ALA A 178 -10.35 -14.40 -16.52
N ALA A 179 -9.31 -13.70 -16.06
CA ALA A 179 -8.84 -12.46 -16.67
C ALA A 179 -8.00 -12.68 -17.94
N GLY A 180 -7.73 -13.93 -18.31
CA GLY A 180 -6.98 -14.28 -19.51
C GLY A 180 -5.47 -14.48 -19.29
N ALA A 181 -5.01 -14.73 -18.07
CA ALA A 181 -3.59 -14.97 -17.81
C ALA A 181 -3.02 -16.13 -18.64
N ASP A 182 -1.88 -15.88 -19.28
CA ASP A 182 -1.21 -16.84 -20.14
C ASP A 182 -0.39 -17.84 -19.31
N ARG A 183 -0.89 -19.08 -19.25
CA ARG A 183 -0.24 -20.18 -18.53
C ARG A 183 1.02 -20.72 -19.19
N THR A 184 1.31 -20.31 -20.43
CA THR A 184 2.48 -20.78 -21.21
C THR A 184 3.72 -19.94 -20.98
N LEU A 185 3.56 -18.74 -20.40
CA LEU A 185 4.68 -17.84 -20.09
C LEU A 185 5.66 -18.53 -19.17
N LYS A 186 6.93 -18.26 -19.40
CA LYS A 186 8.04 -18.77 -18.58
C LYS A 186 8.84 -17.63 -17.98
N ASN A 187 9.36 -17.86 -16.78
CA ASN A 187 10.35 -16.99 -16.17
C ASN A 187 11.75 -17.27 -16.72
N ASP A 188 12.76 -16.56 -16.20
CA ASP A 188 14.16 -16.68 -16.65
C ASP A 188 14.79 -18.06 -16.38
N LEU A 189 14.17 -18.84 -15.50
CA LEU A 189 14.56 -20.24 -15.24
C LEU A 189 13.80 -21.24 -16.15
N GLY A 190 13.02 -20.78 -17.11
CA GLY A 190 12.21 -21.60 -17.99
C GLY A 190 10.99 -22.24 -17.34
N MET A 191 10.62 -21.83 -16.12
CA MET A 191 9.48 -22.34 -15.38
C MET A 191 8.20 -21.60 -15.71
N ASP A 192 7.15 -22.34 -16.04
CA ASP A 192 5.78 -21.82 -16.19
C ASP A 192 4.96 -21.98 -14.90
N ALA A 193 3.69 -21.55 -14.92
CA ALA A 193 2.80 -21.65 -13.77
C ALA A 193 2.57 -23.11 -13.31
N SER A 194 2.55 -24.08 -14.24
CA SER A 194 2.46 -25.50 -13.91
C SER A 194 3.69 -25.99 -13.13
N ALA A 195 4.90 -25.60 -13.57
CA ALA A 195 6.14 -25.92 -12.88
C ALA A 195 6.21 -25.28 -11.50
N PHE A 196 5.71 -24.03 -11.33
CA PHE A 196 5.60 -23.36 -10.03
C PHE A 196 4.69 -24.12 -9.06
N ALA A 197 3.52 -24.59 -9.52
CA ALA A 197 2.61 -25.39 -8.73
C ALA A 197 3.25 -26.74 -8.33
N GLY A 198 3.89 -27.43 -9.27
CA GLY A 198 4.59 -28.70 -9.00
C GLY A 198 5.72 -28.55 -8.00
N SER A 199 6.51 -27.46 -8.09
CA SER A 199 7.59 -27.19 -7.14
C SER A 199 7.10 -26.95 -5.69
N ALA A 200 5.82 -26.65 -5.52
CA ALA A 200 5.13 -26.50 -4.24
C ALA A 200 4.37 -27.76 -3.80
N GLY A 201 4.50 -28.88 -4.52
CA GLY A 201 3.78 -30.12 -4.25
C GLY A 201 2.29 -30.07 -4.59
N ARG A 202 1.86 -29.07 -5.39
CA ARG A 202 0.44 -28.88 -5.78
C ARG A 202 0.14 -29.59 -7.10
N GLU A 203 0.33 -30.91 -7.11
CA GLU A 203 0.30 -31.74 -8.33
C GLU A 203 -1.02 -31.61 -9.14
N ARG A 204 -2.16 -31.55 -8.42
CA ARG A 204 -3.47 -31.39 -9.05
C ARG A 204 -3.59 -30.05 -9.77
N LEU A 205 -3.11 -28.98 -9.14
CA LEU A 205 -3.08 -27.66 -9.74
C LEU A 205 -2.08 -27.60 -10.90
N ALA A 206 -0.90 -28.20 -10.73
CA ALA A 206 0.10 -28.30 -11.79
C ALA A 206 -0.48 -28.97 -13.04
N ALA A 207 -1.19 -30.09 -12.88
CA ALA A 207 -1.86 -30.77 -14.00
C ALA A 207 -2.91 -29.87 -14.68
N ARG A 208 -3.69 -29.12 -13.92
CA ARG A 208 -4.70 -28.18 -14.44
C ARG A 208 -4.08 -27.01 -15.22
N LEU A 209 -2.90 -26.56 -14.78
CA LEU A 209 -2.19 -25.43 -15.39
C LEU A 209 -1.36 -25.82 -16.62
N LYS A 210 -1.16 -27.11 -16.90
CA LYS A 210 -0.44 -27.54 -18.13
C LYS A 210 -1.13 -26.92 -19.37
N PRO A 211 -0.34 -26.34 -20.30
CA PRO A 211 -0.87 -25.93 -21.58
C PRO A 211 -1.57 -27.10 -22.26
N ALA A 212 -2.71 -26.84 -22.91
CA ALA A 212 -3.30 -27.85 -23.77
C ALA A 212 -2.26 -28.24 -24.84
N VAL A 213 -1.94 -29.51 -24.93
CA VAL A 213 -1.09 -30.01 -26.02
C VAL A 213 -1.90 -29.77 -27.32
N ALA A 214 -1.39 -28.85 -28.15
CA ALA A 214 -1.99 -28.68 -29.48
C ALA A 214 -1.96 -30.06 -30.15
N SER A 215 -3.13 -30.67 -30.33
CA SER A 215 -3.28 -31.84 -31.18
C SER A 215 -2.87 -31.45 -32.61
N LYS A 216 -1.77 -32.02 -33.09
CA LYS A 216 -1.33 -31.87 -34.49
C LYS A 216 -2.35 -32.48 -35.42
#